data_14a79ace59234a913bc32a4950fc0dfd
#
_entry.id   14a79ace59234a913bc32a4950fc0dfd
#
_cell.length_a   1.000
_cell.length_b   1.000
_cell.length_c   1.000
_cell.angle_alpha   90.00
_cell.angle_beta   90.00
_cell.angle_gamma   90.00
#
_symmetry.space_group_name_H-M   'P 1'
#
loop_
_entity.id
_entity.type
_entity.pdbx_description
1 polymer ?
#
loop_
_entity_poly.entity_id
_entity_poly.type
_entity_poly.pdbx_seq_one_letter_code
_entity_poly.pdbx_strand_id
1 'polypeptide(L)'
;MVFSALKNKKHVVTGNKALIAKYGDQLSKIAEKNRVNLEFESSVCGGVPIIRSLKEGLIANKINKIFGIFNGTSNYILSSMDKDNKTFKEVLDNAKKLGYAESNPSADLNGDDV
;
A
#
# COMPACT_ATOMS: atom_id res chain seq x y z
N MET A 1 -17.95 6.42 -7.37
CA MET A 1 -17.58 7.81 -7.00
C MET A 1 -16.29 8.27 -7.70
N VAL A 2 -15.11 7.65 -7.50
CA VAL A 2 -13.82 8.09 -8.10
C VAL A 2 -13.86 8.10 -9.64
N PHE A 3 -14.30 7.03 -10.28
CA PHE A 3 -14.46 6.99 -11.74
C PHE A 3 -15.32 8.13 -12.28
N SER A 4 -16.43 8.43 -11.61
CA SER A 4 -17.33 9.52 -12.01
C SER A 4 -16.65 10.89 -11.85
N ALA A 5 -15.90 11.10 -10.76
CA ALA A 5 -15.18 12.35 -10.55
C ALA A 5 -14.15 12.60 -11.67
N LEU A 6 -13.31 11.61 -11.97
CA LEU A 6 -12.30 11.72 -13.03
C LEU A 6 -12.93 11.94 -14.41
N LYS A 7 -14.03 11.23 -14.74
CA LYS A 7 -14.79 11.43 -15.99
C LYS A 7 -15.39 12.83 -16.09
N ASN A 8 -15.77 13.43 -14.97
CA ASN A 8 -16.28 14.80 -14.90
C ASN A 8 -15.18 15.85 -14.68
N LYS A 9 -13.94 15.52 -15.07
CA LYS A 9 -12.78 16.41 -15.01
C LYS A 9 -12.50 17.00 -13.63
N LYS A 10 -12.70 16.19 -12.58
CA LYS A 10 -12.34 16.57 -11.20
C LYS A 10 -11.04 15.89 -10.81
N HIS A 11 -10.14 16.64 -10.17
CA HIS A 11 -8.97 16.07 -9.52
C HIS A 11 -9.40 15.18 -8.34
N VAL A 12 -8.68 14.10 -8.10
CA VAL A 12 -8.98 13.14 -7.03
C VAL A 12 -7.75 12.89 -6.19
N VAL A 13 -7.92 12.91 -4.87
CA VAL A 13 -6.97 12.42 -3.90
C VAL A 13 -7.63 11.27 -3.14
N THR A 14 -6.96 10.13 -3.04
CA THR A 14 -7.53 8.94 -2.38
C THR A 14 -6.47 8.17 -1.59
N GLY A 15 -6.85 7.68 -0.40
CA GLY A 15 -6.06 6.73 0.39
C GLY A 15 -6.59 5.28 0.30
N ASN A 16 -7.50 5.00 -0.64
CA ASN A 16 -8.11 3.68 -0.76
C ASN A 16 -7.19 2.70 -1.50
N LYS A 17 -6.39 1.95 -0.74
CA LYS A 17 -5.46 0.92 -1.23
C LYS A 17 -6.15 -0.09 -2.16
N ALA A 18 -7.26 -0.68 -1.73
CA ALA A 18 -7.98 -1.70 -2.49
C ALA A 18 -8.50 -1.17 -3.84
N LEU A 19 -8.93 0.09 -3.89
CA LEU A 19 -9.33 0.74 -5.12
C LEU A 19 -8.16 0.89 -6.09
N ILE A 20 -7.02 1.34 -5.59
CA ILE A 20 -5.81 1.56 -6.41
C ILE A 20 -5.23 0.23 -6.86
N ALA A 21 -5.14 -0.76 -5.99
CA ALA A 21 -4.67 -2.10 -6.36
C ALA A 21 -5.51 -2.72 -7.48
N LYS A 22 -6.84 -2.59 -7.40
CA LYS A 22 -7.75 -3.22 -8.36
C LYS A 22 -7.95 -2.41 -9.65
N TYR A 23 -7.96 -1.10 -9.57
CA TYR A 23 -8.38 -0.22 -10.68
C TYR A 23 -7.40 0.90 -11.00
N GLY A 24 -6.21 0.93 -10.39
CA GLY A 24 -5.25 2.02 -10.52
C GLY A 24 -4.90 2.34 -11.97
N ASP A 25 -4.60 1.32 -12.78
CA ASP A 25 -4.31 1.49 -14.21
C ASP A 25 -5.48 2.14 -14.99
N GLN A 26 -6.71 1.67 -14.74
CA GLN A 26 -7.89 2.24 -15.40
C GLN A 26 -8.16 3.68 -14.97
N LEU A 27 -8.00 3.96 -13.68
CA LEU A 27 -8.20 5.30 -13.11
C LEU A 27 -7.14 6.28 -13.63
N SER A 28 -5.88 5.85 -13.72
CA SER A 28 -4.77 6.64 -14.25
C SER A 28 -5.00 7.01 -15.72
N LYS A 29 -5.40 6.06 -16.55
CA LYS A 29 -5.74 6.30 -17.96
C LYS A 29 -6.90 7.31 -18.13
N ILE A 30 -7.92 7.24 -17.26
CA ILE A 30 -9.03 8.20 -17.28
C ILE A 30 -8.56 9.58 -16.83
N ALA A 31 -7.74 9.66 -15.79
CA ALA A 31 -7.18 10.92 -15.29
C ALA A 31 -6.34 11.61 -16.37
N GLU A 32 -5.45 10.87 -17.00
CA GLU A 32 -4.60 11.35 -18.10
C GLU A 32 -5.42 11.85 -19.28
N LYS A 33 -6.37 11.05 -19.77
CA LYS A 33 -7.28 11.43 -20.86
C LYS A 33 -8.03 12.72 -20.58
N ASN A 34 -8.46 12.94 -19.35
CA ASN A 34 -9.22 14.12 -18.94
C ASN A 34 -8.35 15.27 -18.42
N ARG A 35 -7.01 15.09 -18.40
CA ARG A 35 -6.02 16.06 -17.90
C ARG A 35 -6.31 16.51 -16.47
N VAL A 36 -6.57 15.55 -15.60
CA VAL A 36 -6.78 15.75 -14.16
C VAL A 36 -5.83 14.87 -13.35
N ASN A 37 -5.55 15.26 -12.12
CA ASN A 37 -4.67 14.51 -11.24
C ASN A 37 -5.43 13.43 -10.48
N LEU A 38 -4.80 12.27 -10.38
CA LEU A 38 -5.14 11.20 -9.45
C LEU A 38 -3.95 11.03 -8.50
N GLU A 39 -4.13 11.44 -7.25
CA GLU A 39 -3.12 11.33 -6.21
C GLU A 39 -3.52 10.26 -5.19
N PHE A 40 -2.58 9.38 -4.86
CA PHE A 40 -2.83 8.21 -4.02
C PHE A 40 -1.65 7.84 -3.10
N GLU A 41 -0.81 8.82 -2.76
CA GLU A 41 0.38 8.63 -1.91
C GLU A 41 0.05 7.87 -0.62
N SER A 42 -1.00 8.29 0.09
CA SER A 42 -1.40 7.69 1.37
C SER A 42 -1.99 6.27 1.26
N SER A 43 -2.23 5.77 0.06
CA SER A 43 -2.67 4.39 -0.16
C SER A 43 -1.51 3.40 -0.25
N VAL A 44 -0.26 3.88 -0.31
CA VAL A 44 0.94 3.06 -0.46
C VAL A 44 1.97 3.45 0.59
N CYS A 45 2.49 2.47 1.34
CA CYS A 45 3.53 2.66 2.36
C CYS A 45 3.22 3.73 3.44
N GLY A 46 1.95 4.04 3.70
CA GLY A 46 1.54 4.99 4.73
C GLY A 46 2.14 6.39 4.56
N GLY A 47 2.94 6.86 5.53
CA GLY A 47 3.54 8.19 5.51
C GLY A 47 4.84 8.30 4.69
N VAL A 48 5.30 7.24 4.06
CA VAL A 48 6.52 7.27 3.23
C VAL A 48 6.18 7.80 1.83
N PRO A 49 6.81 8.87 1.34
CA PRO A 49 6.47 9.50 0.05
C PRO A 49 7.06 8.71 -1.14
N ILE A 50 6.69 7.46 -1.30
CA ILE A 50 7.27 6.56 -2.31
C ILE A 50 6.73 6.84 -3.71
N ILE A 51 5.43 7.08 -3.86
CA ILE A 51 4.81 7.35 -5.16
C ILE A 51 5.35 8.66 -5.74
N ARG A 52 5.44 9.70 -4.93
CA ARG A 52 6.00 10.98 -5.34
C ARG A 52 7.48 10.88 -5.70
N SER A 53 8.24 10.13 -4.92
CA SER A 53 9.66 9.88 -5.23
C SER A 53 9.84 9.20 -6.58
N LEU A 54 8.99 8.22 -6.91
CA LEU A 54 9.05 7.52 -8.20
C LEU A 54 8.56 8.41 -9.35
N LYS A 55 7.45 9.14 -9.17
CA LYS A 55 6.82 9.95 -10.22
C LYS A 55 7.55 11.26 -10.53
N GLU A 56 8.13 11.90 -9.53
CA GLU A 56 8.75 13.21 -9.64
C GLU A 56 10.28 13.12 -9.50
N GLY A 57 10.77 12.55 -8.40
CA GLY A 57 12.20 12.52 -8.09
C GLY A 57 13.02 11.64 -9.04
N LEU A 58 12.45 10.55 -9.51
CA LEU A 58 13.11 9.56 -10.36
C LEU A 58 12.54 9.49 -11.79
N ILE A 59 11.84 10.52 -12.22
CA ILE A 59 11.13 10.52 -13.52
C ILE A 59 12.04 10.27 -14.72
N ALA A 60 13.31 10.69 -14.66
CA ALA A 60 14.28 10.48 -15.73
C ALA A 60 14.91 9.07 -15.70
N ASN A 61 14.58 8.25 -14.70
CA ASN A 61 15.18 6.94 -14.49
C ASN A 61 14.24 5.82 -14.92
N LYS A 62 14.82 4.72 -15.40
CA LYS A 62 14.08 3.49 -15.63
C LYS A 62 14.19 2.60 -14.39
N ILE A 63 13.07 2.41 -13.69
CA ILE A 63 13.02 1.51 -12.55
C ILE A 63 12.87 0.07 -13.05
N ASN A 64 13.85 -0.77 -12.77
CA ASN A 64 13.85 -2.17 -13.21
C ASN A 64 13.37 -3.11 -12.11
N LYS A 65 13.61 -2.78 -10.83
CA LYS A 65 13.23 -3.61 -9.67
C LYS A 65 12.97 -2.72 -8.47
N ILE A 66 12.05 -3.17 -7.62
CA ILE A 66 11.76 -2.58 -6.32
C ILE A 66 11.88 -3.69 -5.27
N PHE A 67 12.58 -3.42 -4.18
CA PHE A 67 12.70 -4.30 -3.03
C PHE A 67 12.27 -3.54 -1.78
N GLY A 68 11.55 -4.20 -0.90
CA GLY A 68 11.10 -3.57 0.34
C GLY A 68 10.39 -4.53 1.26
N ILE A 69 10.06 -4.01 2.45
CA ILE A 69 9.15 -4.66 3.39
C ILE A 69 7.82 -3.93 3.26
N PHE A 70 6.85 -4.60 2.64
CA PHE A 70 5.58 -3.98 2.25
C PHE A 70 4.46 -4.17 3.26
N ASN A 71 4.65 -5.06 4.26
CA ASN A 71 3.65 -5.35 5.29
C ASN A 71 4.28 -5.27 6.68
N GLY A 72 3.75 -4.37 7.53
CA GLY A 72 4.25 -4.14 8.89
C GLY A 72 3.96 -5.32 9.83
N THR A 73 2.79 -5.93 9.73
CA THR A 73 2.37 -7.07 10.55
C THR A 73 3.27 -8.28 10.31
N SER A 74 3.46 -8.65 9.06
CA SER A 74 4.34 -9.77 8.67
C SER A 74 5.79 -9.51 9.08
N ASN A 75 6.28 -8.28 8.90
CA ASN A 75 7.62 -7.90 9.35
C ASN A 75 7.79 -8.04 10.86
N TYR A 76 6.82 -7.55 11.65
CA TYR A 76 6.85 -7.69 13.11
C TYR A 76 6.89 -9.16 13.52
N ILE A 77 6.03 -10.00 12.92
CA ILE A 77 5.94 -11.41 13.24
C ILE A 77 7.28 -12.10 12.95
N LEU A 78 7.79 -11.98 11.73
CA LEU A 78 9.04 -12.65 11.34
C LEU A 78 10.24 -12.17 12.13
N SER A 79 10.36 -10.86 12.37
CA SER A 79 11.45 -10.30 13.17
C SER A 79 11.41 -10.74 14.63
N SER A 80 10.21 -10.86 15.22
CA SER A 80 10.07 -11.32 16.61
C SER A 80 10.33 -12.82 16.74
N MET A 81 9.95 -13.62 15.75
CA MET A 81 10.30 -15.05 15.72
C MET A 81 11.80 -15.25 15.66
N ASP A 82 12.49 -14.50 14.79
CA ASP A 82 13.94 -14.60 14.62
C ASP A 82 14.71 -14.15 15.86
N LYS A 83 14.36 -12.99 16.43
CA LYS A 83 15.07 -12.41 17.58
C LYS A 83 14.82 -13.15 18.90
N ASP A 84 13.56 -13.51 19.15
CA ASP A 84 13.12 -14.01 20.45
C ASP A 84 12.96 -15.53 20.49
N ASN A 85 13.21 -16.21 19.39
CA ASN A 85 13.02 -17.67 19.25
C ASN A 85 11.61 -18.13 19.64
N LYS A 86 10.60 -17.30 19.39
CA LYS A 86 9.19 -17.54 19.71
C LYS A 86 8.48 -18.25 18.56
N THR A 87 7.44 -18.98 18.93
CA THR A 87 6.55 -19.59 17.92
C THR A 87 5.70 -18.54 17.22
N PHE A 88 5.29 -18.84 15.99
CA PHE A 88 4.36 -17.98 15.23
C PHE A 88 3.10 -17.60 16.02
N LYS A 89 2.51 -18.57 16.72
CA LYS A 89 1.29 -18.35 17.52
C LYS A 89 1.51 -17.33 18.63
N GLU A 90 2.58 -17.47 19.41
CA GLU A 90 2.91 -16.55 20.51
C GLU A 90 3.14 -15.12 19.98
N VAL A 91 3.86 -14.99 18.87
CA VAL A 91 4.13 -13.68 18.29
C VAL A 91 2.87 -13.05 17.70
N LEU A 92 2.01 -13.83 17.03
CA LEU A 92 0.75 -13.37 16.50
C LEU A 92 -0.21 -12.88 17.60
N ASP A 93 -0.31 -13.63 18.70
CA ASP A 93 -1.14 -13.22 19.84
C ASP A 93 -0.61 -11.93 20.47
N ASN A 94 0.70 -11.77 20.52
CA ASN A 94 1.33 -10.53 21.00
C ASN A 94 1.12 -9.36 20.04
N ALA A 95 1.25 -9.59 18.74
CA ALA A 95 0.97 -8.59 17.69
C ALA A 95 -0.45 -8.04 17.79
N LYS A 96 -1.44 -8.92 18.03
CA LYS A 96 -2.83 -8.52 18.26
C LYS A 96 -3.00 -7.67 19.52
N LYS A 97 -2.36 -8.04 20.63
CA LYS A 97 -2.40 -7.27 21.90
C LYS A 97 -1.78 -5.88 21.75
N LEU A 98 -0.75 -5.75 20.95
CA LEU A 98 -0.04 -4.48 20.69
C LEU A 98 -0.69 -3.64 19.60
N GLY A 99 -1.71 -4.15 18.89
CA GLY A 99 -2.40 -3.45 17.81
C GLY A 99 -1.66 -3.45 16.47
N TYR A 100 -0.64 -4.30 16.30
CA TYR A 100 0.06 -4.49 15.03
C TYR A 100 -0.68 -5.44 14.08
N ALA A 101 -1.54 -6.31 14.61
CA ALA A 101 -2.37 -7.20 13.84
C ALA A 101 -3.84 -7.01 14.22
N GLU A 102 -4.72 -6.99 13.24
CA GLU A 102 -6.16 -6.98 13.45
C GLU A 102 -6.63 -8.31 14.06
N SER A 103 -7.88 -8.32 14.54
CA SER A 103 -8.51 -9.56 15.07
C SER A 103 -8.53 -10.69 14.04
N ASN A 104 -8.74 -10.33 12.76
CA ASN A 104 -8.60 -11.24 11.63
C ASN A 104 -7.46 -10.80 10.70
N PRO A 105 -6.22 -11.27 10.91
CA PRO A 105 -5.04 -10.87 10.15
C PRO A 105 -4.83 -11.68 8.87
N SER A 106 -5.85 -12.36 8.36
CA SER A 106 -5.67 -13.30 7.22
C SER A 106 -5.15 -12.60 5.96
N ALA A 107 -5.55 -11.38 5.68
CA ALA A 107 -5.05 -10.63 4.53
C ALA A 107 -3.53 -10.36 4.63
N ASP A 108 -3.05 -9.98 5.82
CA ASP A 108 -1.62 -9.80 6.08
C ASP A 108 -0.84 -11.11 5.94
N LEU A 109 -1.38 -12.20 6.51
CA LEU A 109 -0.71 -13.50 6.56
C LEU A 109 -0.68 -14.22 5.22
N ASN A 110 -1.72 -14.04 4.41
CA ASN A 110 -1.80 -14.62 3.07
C ASN A 110 -1.07 -13.79 2.01
N GLY A 111 -0.66 -12.58 2.34
CA GLY A 111 -0.05 -11.66 1.40
C GLY A 111 -1.04 -10.89 0.52
N ASP A 112 -2.33 -10.90 0.86
CA ASP A 112 -3.37 -10.17 0.10
C ASP A 112 -3.28 -8.64 0.32
N ASP A 113 -2.60 -8.22 1.39
CA ASP A 113 -2.40 -6.80 1.75
C ASP A 113 -1.12 -6.18 1.15
N VAL A 114 -0.41 -6.89 0.27
CA VAL A 114 0.89 -6.43 -0.30
C VAL A 114 0.77 -5.96 -1.73
#